data_5c0fbc2f356c5d6486a337634338823e
#
_entry.id   5c0fbc2f356c5d6486a337634338823e
#
_cell.length_a   1.000
_cell.length_b   1.000
_cell.length_c   1.000
_cell.angle_alpha   90.00
_cell.angle_beta   90.00
_cell.angle_gamma   90.00
#
_symmetry.space_group_name_H-M   'P 1'
#
loop_
_entity.id
_entity.type
_entity.pdbx_description
1 polymer ?
#
loop_
_entity_poly.entity_id
_entity_poly.type
_entity_poly.pdbx_seq_one_letter_code
_entity_poly.pdbx_strand_id
1 'polypeptide(L)'
;SEPYHLIPQQWESSAHAEVNARAFTYPIGEDRASCVRCHSGVGYIDWANGVPEEEQRTDYQVHTCAVCHDPHDSDSPNQLRVFDTVTLPDGTEIDDAGPSATCMSCHNARRDPISGVEGAVESGRISTPHYSTGAELMNATGGYTWGFDMPTSGHGEAIEDSCVACHMANTPPSGTVAHNEIGGHTFAMTNADGIQNITTCEGCHDGEDSFNFEAFRDYDGDGTIETNDEEVAGLRELLVEALAERGVSVLDHYPYYEIAEGTETSVDLYGAIWNHKFTESGGSAVHNLRYTVALLQLSYEQLLGEPVPNAYILEASIPVAEETGG
;
A
#
# COMPACT_ATOMS: atom_id res chain seq x y z
N SER A 1 8.04 35.08 -0.67
CA SER A 1 9.26 34.48 -1.29
C SER A 1 9.84 33.31 -0.48
N GLU A 2 9.08 32.73 0.44
CA GLU A 2 9.58 31.61 1.25
C GLU A 2 9.35 30.20 0.66
N PRO A 3 8.38 29.91 -0.22
CA PRO A 3 8.06 28.53 -0.58
C PRO A 3 9.16 27.79 -1.35
N TYR A 4 10.00 28.47 -2.09
CA TYR A 4 11.01 27.80 -2.94
C TYR A 4 12.24 27.29 -2.18
N HIS A 5 12.50 27.76 -0.98
CA HIS A 5 13.65 27.30 -0.19
C HIS A 5 13.33 26.10 0.71
N LEU A 6 12.06 25.80 0.91
CA LEU A 6 11.61 24.71 1.78
C LEU A 6 11.67 23.34 1.12
N ILE A 7 11.40 23.25 -0.19
CA ILE A 7 11.32 21.99 -0.91
C ILE A 7 12.59 21.14 -0.78
N PRO A 8 13.83 21.67 -1.01
CA PRO A 8 15.02 20.87 -0.77
C PRO A 8 15.20 20.40 0.67
N GLN A 9 14.84 21.22 1.65
CA GLN A 9 14.94 20.86 3.08
C GLN A 9 13.91 19.80 3.45
N GLN A 10 12.69 19.90 2.94
CA GLN A 10 11.66 18.88 3.12
C GLN A 10 12.12 17.54 2.50
N TRP A 11 12.63 17.57 1.27
CA TRP A 11 13.17 16.38 0.62
C TRP A 11 14.32 15.75 1.42
N GLU A 12 15.27 16.58 1.91
CA GLU A 12 16.40 16.11 2.72
C GLU A 12 15.96 15.39 4.00
N SER A 13 14.80 15.73 4.57
CA SER A 13 14.22 15.06 5.75
C SER A 13 13.38 13.84 5.40
N SER A 14 13.10 13.60 4.12
CA SER A 14 12.27 12.48 3.67
C SER A 14 13.03 11.14 3.64
N ALA A 15 12.29 10.04 3.74
CA ALA A 15 12.84 8.70 3.54
C ALA A 15 13.45 8.50 2.13
N HIS A 16 13.02 9.27 1.14
CA HIS A 16 13.57 9.22 -0.21
C HIS A 16 15.01 9.73 -0.31
N ALA A 17 15.44 10.59 0.63
CA ALA A 17 16.79 11.12 0.72
C ALA A 17 17.72 10.33 1.67
N GLU A 18 17.21 9.34 2.40
CA GLU A 18 17.97 8.60 3.43
C GLU A 18 19.03 7.67 2.80
N VAL A 19 20.24 8.20 2.67
CA VAL A 19 21.36 7.53 1.97
C VAL A 19 21.77 6.19 2.55
N ASN A 20 21.48 5.93 3.83
CA ASN A 20 21.84 4.68 4.49
C ASN A 20 20.65 3.71 4.61
N ALA A 21 19.47 4.09 4.10
CA ALA A 21 18.30 3.22 4.15
C ALA A 21 18.58 1.89 3.42
N ARG A 22 18.18 0.80 4.05
CA ARG A 22 18.30 -0.53 3.45
C ARG A 22 17.62 -0.61 2.08
N ALA A 23 16.55 0.15 1.89
CA ALA A 23 15.85 0.25 0.61
C ALA A 23 16.76 0.66 -0.55
N PHE A 24 17.77 1.49 -0.31
CA PHE A 24 18.68 1.94 -1.36
C PHE A 24 20.04 1.22 -1.36
N THR A 25 20.39 0.52 -0.28
CA THR A 25 21.71 -0.11 -0.15
C THR A 25 21.72 -1.60 -0.43
N TYR A 26 20.58 -2.28 -0.31
CA TYR A 26 20.48 -3.73 -0.48
C TYR A 26 20.00 -4.17 -1.87
N PRO A 27 18.91 -3.62 -2.44
CA PRO A 27 18.33 -4.13 -3.69
C PRO A 27 18.93 -3.47 -4.94
N ILE A 28 20.25 -3.40 -5.02
CA ILE A 28 21.03 -2.84 -6.13
C ILE A 28 22.08 -3.84 -6.62
N GLY A 29 22.64 -3.62 -7.80
CA GLY A 29 23.61 -4.50 -8.46
C GLY A 29 22.97 -5.33 -9.59
N GLU A 30 23.83 -5.95 -10.41
CA GLU A 30 23.43 -6.65 -11.64
C GLU A 30 22.41 -7.79 -11.42
N ASP A 31 22.45 -8.45 -10.25
CA ASP A 31 21.49 -9.48 -9.86
C ASP A 31 20.17 -8.93 -9.30
N ARG A 32 20.00 -7.62 -9.30
CA ARG A 32 18.86 -6.89 -8.74
C ARG A 32 18.12 -6.00 -9.75
N ALA A 33 18.28 -6.25 -11.05
CA ALA A 33 17.66 -5.45 -12.11
C ALA A 33 16.16 -5.21 -11.88
N SER A 34 15.41 -6.24 -11.48
CA SER A 34 13.97 -6.13 -11.20
C SER A 34 13.62 -5.31 -9.95
N CYS A 35 14.60 -4.90 -9.15
CA CYS A 35 14.40 -4.10 -7.94
C CYS A 35 14.67 -2.60 -8.16
N VAL A 36 15.54 -2.27 -9.11
CA VAL A 36 16.07 -0.91 -9.27
C VAL A 36 15.04 0.11 -9.69
N ARG A 37 13.98 -0.30 -10.37
CA ARG A 37 12.84 0.57 -10.66
C ARG A 37 12.37 1.35 -9.42
N CYS A 38 12.32 0.70 -8.26
CA CYS A 38 11.81 1.30 -7.02
C CYS A 38 12.92 1.65 -6.01
N HIS A 39 14.11 1.07 -6.17
CA HIS A 39 15.18 1.16 -5.17
C HIS A 39 16.46 1.86 -5.65
N SER A 40 16.45 2.37 -6.88
CA SER A 40 17.54 3.18 -7.41
C SER A 40 17.00 4.36 -8.21
N GLY A 41 17.43 5.57 -7.90
CA GLY A 41 16.99 6.75 -8.64
C GLY A 41 17.34 6.67 -10.12
N VAL A 42 18.53 6.17 -10.49
CA VAL A 42 18.92 6.00 -11.90
C VAL A 42 18.13 4.86 -12.56
N GLY A 43 17.84 3.78 -11.83
CA GLY A 43 17.01 2.69 -12.33
C GLY A 43 15.58 3.13 -12.60
N TYR A 44 15.00 3.96 -11.73
CA TYR A 44 13.68 4.55 -11.97
C TYR A 44 13.65 5.44 -13.22
N ILE A 45 14.67 6.32 -13.38
CA ILE A 45 14.75 7.19 -14.55
C ILE A 45 14.84 6.36 -15.84
N ASP A 46 15.61 5.29 -15.84
CA ASP A 46 15.72 4.40 -17.00
C ASP A 46 14.39 3.72 -17.30
N TRP A 47 13.72 3.20 -16.27
CA TRP A 47 12.39 2.61 -16.41
C TRP A 47 11.36 3.61 -16.96
N ALA A 48 11.29 4.82 -16.40
CA ALA A 48 10.36 5.86 -16.84
C ALA A 48 10.64 6.32 -18.28
N ASN A 49 11.87 6.19 -18.76
CA ASN A 49 12.27 6.45 -20.15
C ASN A 49 12.06 5.25 -21.08
N GLY A 50 11.47 4.14 -20.60
CA GLY A 50 11.21 2.94 -21.41
C GLY A 50 12.44 2.10 -21.72
N VAL A 51 13.52 2.23 -20.95
CA VAL A 51 14.70 1.36 -21.09
C VAL A 51 14.33 -0.05 -20.66
N PRO A 52 14.63 -1.09 -21.47
CA PRO A 52 14.37 -2.50 -21.10
C PRO A 52 15.01 -2.87 -19.75
N GLU A 53 14.36 -3.73 -18.97
CA GLU A 53 14.81 -4.06 -17.60
C GLU A 53 16.28 -4.52 -17.55
N GLU A 54 16.69 -5.34 -18.51
CA GLU A 54 18.05 -5.87 -18.61
C GLU A 54 19.12 -4.81 -18.96
N GLU A 55 18.71 -3.63 -19.43
CA GLU A 55 19.58 -2.52 -19.78
C GLU A 55 19.53 -1.37 -18.76
N GLN A 56 18.63 -1.45 -17.76
CA GLN A 56 18.50 -0.43 -16.73
C GLN A 56 19.74 -0.39 -15.83
N ARG A 57 20.12 0.81 -15.43
CA ARG A 57 21.23 1.01 -14.48
C ARG A 57 20.86 0.47 -13.10
N THR A 58 21.78 -0.31 -12.54
CA THR A 58 21.60 -0.97 -11.24
C THR A 58 22.45 -0.33 -10.13
N ASP A 59 22.95 0.89 -10.39
CA ASP A 59 23.79 1.63 -9.46
C ASP A 59 22.98 2.17 -8.28
N TYR A 60 23.66 2.33 -7.17
CA TYR A 60 23.12 3.00 -6.00
C TYR A 60 22.84 4.47 -6.27
N GLN A 61 21.61 4.89 -6.05
CA GLN A 61 21.20 6.29 -5.99
C GLN A 61 19.88 6.42 -5.21
N VAL A 62 19.84 7.36 -4.25
CA VAL A 62 18.59 7.76 -3.59
C VAL A 62 17.66 8.48 -4.57
N HIS A 63 16.40 8.61 -4.22
CA HIS A 63 15.40 9.29 -5.04
C HIS A 63 15.57 10.81 -4.95
N THR A 64 16.34 11.39 -5.86
CA THR A 64 16.52 12.85 -5.99
C THR A 64 15.34 13.49 -6.72
N CYS A 65 15.30 14.83 -6.75
CA CYS A 65 14.27 15.56 -7.49
C CYS A 65 14.10 15.07 -8.94
N ALA A 66 15.22 14.75 -9.61
CA ALA A 66 15.24 14.29 -11.00
C ALA A 66 14.64 12.89 -11.20
N VAL A 67 14.38 12.14 -10.13
CA VAL A 67 13.69 10.83 -10.20
C VAL A 67 12.24 11.04 -10.57
N CYS A 68 11.55 11.93 -9.87
CA CYS A 68 10.14 12.23 -10.13
C CYS A 68 9.97 13.27 -11.23
N HIS A 69 10.84 14.28 -11.29
CA HIS A 69 10.72 15.40 -12.20
C HIS A 69 11.72 15.32 -13.37
N ASP A 70 11.23 15.56 -14.60
CA ASP A 70 12.08 15.80 -15.76
C ASP A 70 12.07 17.28 -16.12
N PRO A 71 13.13 18.02 -15.80
CA PRO A 71 13.16 19.46 -16.07
C PRO A 71 13.17 19.81 -17.57
N HIS A 72 13.31 18.80 -18.44
CA HIS A 72 13.26 18.97 -19.90
C HIS A 72 11.91 18.63 -20.50
N ASP A 73 10.98 18.03 -19.72
CA ASP A 73 9.60 17.77 -20.14
C ASP A 73 8.72 18.96 -19.74
N SER A 74 8.44 19.84 -20.68
CA SER A 74 7.56 21.01 -20.45
C SER A 74 6.08 20.70 -20.62
N ASP A 75 5.73 19.55 -21.17
CA ASP A 75 4.35 19.19 -21.51
C ASP A 75 3.65 18.45 -20.37
N SER A 76 4.42 17.75 -19.52
CA SER A 76 3.88 17.09 -18.34
C SER A 76 3.64 18.08 -17.20
N PRO A 77 2.47 18.05 -16.52
CA PRO A 77 2.21 18.86 -15.34
C PRO A 77 3.29 18.67 -14.26
N ASN A 78 3.77 19.79 -13.72
CA ASN A 78 4.87 19.80 -12.74
C ASN A 78 6.15 19.08 -13.24
N GLN A 79 6.26 18.82 -14.56
CA GLN A 79 7.37 18.09 -15.17
C GLN A 79 7.55 16.68 -14.59
N LEU A 80 6.46 16.00 -14.23
CA LEU A 80 6.50 14.63 -13.71
C LEU A 80 6.80 13.63 -14.83
N ARG A 81 7.70 12.65 -14.57
CA ARG A 81 8.05 11.59 -15.51
C ARG A 81 6.92 10.59 -15.75
N VAL A 82 6.13 10.34 -14.72
CA VAL A 82 4.93 9.50 -14.78
C VAL A 82 3.77 10.33 -14.27
N PHE A 83 2.77 10.51 -15.10
CA PHE A 83 1.61 11.34 -14.81
C PHE A 83 0.36 10.68 -15.39
N ASP A 84 -0.76 10.84 -14.70
CA ASP A 84 -2.10 10.47 -15.12
C ASP A 84 -2.42 8.97 -15.13
N THR A 85 -1.64 8.13 -15.80
CA THR A 85 -1.92 6.71 -15.93
C THR A 85 -0.83 5.85 -15.32
N VAL A 86 -1.24 4.79 -14.60
CA VAL A 86 -0.34 3.77 -14.10
C VAL A 86 -1.01 2.39 -14.13
N THR A 87 -0.26 1.36 -14.51
CA THR A 87 -0.71 -0.04 -14.43
C THR A 87 -0.14 -0.68 -13.18
N LEU A 88 -1.02 -1.19 -12.32
CA LEU A 88 -0.65 -1.93 -11.10
C LEU A 88 -0.22 -3.36 -11.43
N PRO A 89 0.47 -4.06 -10.51
CA PRO A 89 0.99 -5.41 -10.75
C PRO A 89 -0.04 -6.48 -11.09
N ASP A 90 -1.28 -6.31 -10.69
CA ASP A 90 -2.41 -7.19 -11.03
C ASP A 90 -3.05 -6.90 -12.41
N GLY A 91 -2.49 -5.92 -13.13
CA GLY A 91 -2.97 -5.51 -14.44
C GLY A 91 -4.05 -4.42 -14.39
N THR A 92 -4.44 -3.96 -13.21
CA THR A 92 -5.40 -2.86 -13.07
C THR A 92 -4.77 -1.57 -13.62
N GLU A 93 -5.42 -0.96 -14.60
CA GLU A 93 -5.06 0.36 -15.11
C GLU A 93 -5.81 1.43 -14.30
N ILE A 94 -5.05 2.37 -13.74
CA ILE A 94 -5.57 3.54 -13.05
C ILE A 94 -5.41 4.71 -14.00
N ASP A 95 -6.51 5.14 -14.60
CA ASP A 95 -6.60 6.35 -15.40
C ASP A 95 -6.96 7.52 -14.48
N ASP A 96 -6.63 8.72 -14.88
CA ASP A 96 -6.88 9.94 -14.10
C ASP A 96 -6.21 9.95 -12.71
N ALA A 97 -5.11 9.19 -12.54
CA ALA A 97 -4.33 9.18 -11.29
C ALA A 97 -3.57 10.50 -11.04
N GLY A 98 -3.53 11.37 -12.04
CA GLY A 98 -2.83 12.64 -11.93
C GLY A 98 -1.37 12.48 -11.50
N PRO A 99 -0.87 13.35 -10.61
CA PRO A 99 0.50 13.27 -10.08
C PRO A 99 0.75 12.02 -9.24
N SER A 100 -0.30 11.37 -8.71
CA SER A 100 -0.19 10.16 -7.89
C SER A 100 0.28 8.94 -8.67
N ALA A 101 0.17 8.93 -10.00
CA ALA A 101 0.76 7.90 -10.86
C ALA A 101 2.26 7.69 -10.59
N THR A 102 3.00 8.79 -10.35
CA THR A 102 4.42 8.73 -9.94
C THR A 102 4.62 7.92 -8.65
N CYS A 103 3.78 8.14 -7.64
CA CYS A 103 3.87 7.42 -6.36
C CYS A 103 3.51 5.94 -6.52
N MET A 104 2.40 5.66 -7.19
CA MET A 104 1.88 4.30 -7.41
C MET A 104 2.83 3.44 -8.24
N SER A 105 3.69 4.04 -9.07
CA SER A 105 4.69 3.32 -9.86
C SER A 105 5.71 2.55 -9.00
N CYS A 106 5.90 2.94 -7.73
CA CYS A 106 6.81 2.30 -6.78
C CYS A 106 6.09 1.78 -5.52
N HIS A 107 5.09 2.52 -5.02
CA HIS A 107 4.34 2.15 -3.81
C HIS A 107 3.20 1.17 -4.13
N ASN A 108 3.57 -0.02 -4.60
CA ASN A 108 2.66 -1.09 -5.01
C ASN A 108 3.15 -2.47 -4.53
N ALA A 109 2.26 -3.47 -4.62
CA ALA A 109 2.49 -4.85 -4.18
C ALA A 109 3.59 -5.59 -4.99
N ARG A 110 4.01 -5.07 -6.13
CA ARG A 110 5.01 -5.64 -7.04
C ARG A 110 4.63 -6.98 -7.67
N ARG A 111 3.57 -7.62 -7.23
CA ARG A 111 3.13 -8.94 -7.69
C ARG A 111 1.62 -8.99 -7.82
N ASP A 112 1.14 -9.73 -8.79
CA ASP A 112 -0.26 -10.05 -8.93
C ASP A 112 -0.68 -11.12 -7.90
N PRO A 113 -1.81 -10.93 -7.18
CA PRO A 113 -2.29 -11.85 -6.16
C PRO A 113 -2.67 -13.23 -6.73
N ILE A 114 -3.27 -13.29 -7.92
CA ILE A 114 -3.73 -14.56 -8.50
C ILE A 114 -2.54 -15.45 -8.84
N SER A 115 -1.61 -14.94 -9.63
CA SER A 115 -0.40 -15.69 -10.00
C SER A 115 0.50 -15.96 -8.78
N GLY A 116 0.51 -15.07 -7.80
CA GLY A 116 1.23 -15.25 -6.54
C GLY A 116 0.72 -16.42 -5.72
N VAL A 117 -0.60 -16.50 -5.51
CA VAL A 117 -1.26 -17.55 -4.73
C VAL A 117 -1.26 -18.88 -5.48
N GLU A 118 -1.65 -18.90 -6.76
CA GLU A 118 -1.65 -20.11 -7.57
C GLU A 118 -0.23 -20.70 -7.71
N GLY A 119 0.77 -19.87 -7.98
CA GLY A 119 2.16 -20.29 -8.03
C GLY A 119 2.69 -20.80 -6.70
N ALA A 120 2.18 -20.32 -5.56
CA ALA A 120 2.50 -20.85 -4.24
C ALA A 120 1.91 -22.26 -4.04
N VAL A 121 0.66 -22.47 -4.46
CA VAL A 121 0.01 -23.80 -4.43
C VAL A 121 0.79 -24.80 -5.27
N GLU A 122 1.19 -24.43 -6.49
CA GLU A 122 1.91 -25.32 -7.40
C GLU A 122 3.33 -25.66 -6.92
N SER A 123 4.04 -24.67 -6.40
CA SER A 123 5.46 -24.83 -6.02
C SER A 123 5.70 -25.26 -4.58
N GLY A 124 4.69 -25.13 -3.71
CA GLY A 124 4.83 -25.27 -2.26
C GLY A 124 5.66 -24.15 -1.61
N ARG A 125 5.92 -23.05 -2.34
CA ARG A 125 6.71 -21.92 -1.83
C ARG A 125 5.79 -20.73 -1.54
N ILE A 126 5.86 -20.21 -0.34
CA ILE A 126 5.10 -19.02 0.04
C ILE A 126 5.48 -17.85 -0.87
N SER A 127 4.47 -17.24 -1.47
CA SER A 127 4.56 -15.98 -2.22
C SER A 127 3.75 -14.93 -1.48
N THR A 128 4.35 -13.76 -1.27
CA THR A 128 3.69 -12.64 -0.61
C THR A 128 3.82 -11.37 -1.43
N PRO A 129 2.92 -10.41 -1.29
CA PRO A 129 3.12 -9.08 -1.85
C PRO A 129 4.35 -8.42 -1.23
N HIS A 130 4.91 -7.45 -1.92
CA HIS A 130 5.82 -6.49 -1.32
C HIS A 130 5.02 -5.61 -0.36
N TYR A 131 5.55 -5.24 0.80
CA TYR A 131 4.79 -4.53 1.84
C TYR A 131 4.51 -3.04 1.57
N SER A 132 4.70 -2.57 0.35
CA SER A 132 4.38 -1.19 -0.06
C SER A 132 3.09 -1.18 -0.90
N THR A 133 1.97 -1.59 -0.32
CA THR A 133 0.70 -1.86 -1.01
C THR A 133 -0.27 -0.67 -1.05
N GLY A 134 0.25 0.56 -0.85
CA GLY A 134 -0.60 1.74 -0.74
C GLY A 134 -1.42 2.05 -2.01
N ALA A 135 -0.86 1.78 -3.19
CA ALA A 135 -1.56 1.99 -4.45
C ALA A 135 -2.77 1.06 -4.59
N GLU A 136 -2.59 -0.22 -4.32
CA GLU A 136 -3.66 -1.21 -4.40
C GLU A 136 -4.72 -0.98 -3.32
N LEU A 137 -4.33 -0.69 -2.08
CA LEU A 137 -5.27 -0.40 -1.01
C LEU A 137 -6.15 0.80 -1.38
N MET A 138 -5.56 1.88 -1.88
CA MET A 138 -6.32 3.08 -2.28
C MET A 138 -7.34 2.78 -3.39
N ASN A 139 -7.01 1.86 -4.29
CA ASN A 139 -7.84 1.48 -5.45
C ASN A 139 -8.64 0.19 -5.23
N ALA A 140 -8.71 -0.35 -4.02
CA ALA A 140 -9.43 -1.58 -3.66
C ALA A 140 -9.06 -2.79 -4.54
N THR A 141 -7.77 -2.97 -4.83
CA THR A 141 -7.23 -4.06 -5.66
C THR A 141 -6.04 -4.74 -4.98
N GLY A 142 -5.43 -5.74 -5.62
CA GLY A 142 -4.19 -6.39 -5.14
C GLY A 142 -4.34 -7.37 -3.99
N GLY A 143 -5.49 -7.46 -3.33
CA GLY A 143 -5.83 -8.55 -2.40
C GLY A 143 -6.26 -9.82 -3.15
N TYR A 144 -6.10 -10.97 -2.53
CA TYR A 144 -6.65 -12.22 -3.07
C TYR A 144 -8.11 -12.36 -2.63
N THR A 145 -9.05 -12.23 -3.55
CA THR A 145 -10.49 -12.09 -3.25
C THR A 145 -11.32 -13.35 -3.54
N TRP A 146 -10.71 -14.45 -3.96
CA TRP A 146 -11.44 -15.65 -4.43
C TRP A 146 -12.47 -15.37 -5.52
N GLY A 147 -12.32 -14.24 -6.22
CA GLY A 147 -13.26 -13.79 -7.25
C GLY A 147 -14.48 -13.04 -6.74
N PHE A 148 -14.52 -12.65 -5.48
CA PHE A 148 -15.57 -11.80 -4.93
C PHE A 148 -15.28 -10.32 -5.22
N ASP A 149 -16.35 -9.55 -5.46
CA ASP A 149 -16.32 -8.10 -5.48
C ASP A 149 -16.26 -7.58 -4.04
N MET A 150 -15.29 -6.75 -3.76
CA MET A 150 -15.02 -6.26 -2.43
C MET A 150 -15.64 -4.87 -2.20
N PRO A 151 -16.19 -4.59 -1.01
CA PRO A 151 -16.63 -3.24 -0.67
C PRO A 151 -15.41 -2.31 -0.56
N THR A 152 -15.61 -1.03 -0.89
CA THR A 152 -14.55 -0.02 -0.85
C THR A 152 -14.97 1.19 -0.02
N SER A 153 -14.01 1.89 0.55
CA SER A 153 -14.18 3.23 1.10
C SER A 153 -14.14 4.27 -0.05
N GLY A 154 -14.69 5.45 0.20
CA GLY A 154 -14.79 6.48 -0.83
C GLY A 154 -13.50 7.23 -1.16
N HIS A 155 -12.38 7.00 -0.46
CA HIS A 155 -11.17 7.81 -0.63
C HIS A 155 -10.61 7.74 -2.06
N GLY A 156 -10.56 6.57 -2.68
CA GLY A 156 -10.04 6.40 -4.04
C GLY A 156 -10.85 7.13 -5.10
N GLU A 157 -12.15 7.34 -4.88
CA GLU A 157 -13.05 8.02 -5.82
C GLU A 157 -13.25 9.50 -5.48
N ALA A 158 -13.22 9.86 -4.18
CA ALA A 158 -13.58 11.19 -3.71
C ALA A 158 -12.40 12.17 -3.64
N ILE A 159 -11.17 11.65 -3.56
CA ILE A 159 -9.97 12.47 -3.40
C ILE A 159 -9.25 12.58 -4.74
N GLU A 160 -9.42 13.74 -5.39
CA GLU A 160 -8.62 14.10 -6.56
C GLU A 160 -7.14 14.14 -6.16
N ASP A 161 -6.24 13.65 -7.02
CA ASP A 161 -4.80 13.52 -6.75
C ASP A 161 -4.42 12.57 -5.59
N SER A 162 -5.36 11.81 -5.07
CA SER A 162 -5.21 10.71 -4.08
C SER A 162 -3.97 10.79 -3.15
N CYS A 163 -2.86 10.12 -3.47
CA CYS A 163 -1.63 10.11 -2.67
C CYS A 163 -1.10 11.52 -2.37
N VAL A 164 -1.06 12.37 -3.41
CA VAL A 164 -0.49 13.73 -3.32
C VAL A 164 -1.36 14.63 -2.46
N ALA A 165 -2.68 14.50 -2.53
CA ALA A 165 -3.61 15.30 -1.74
C ALA A 165 -3.35 15.20 -0.23
N CYS A 166 -2.92 14.01 0.24
CA CYS A 166 -2.60 13.76 1.63
C CYS A 166 -1.10 13.90 1.91
N HIS A 167 -0.27 13.09 1.27
CA HIS A 167 1.16 12.98 1.57
C HIS A 167 1.97 14.23 1.19
N MET A 168 1.49 15.03 0.26
CA MET A 168 2.08 16.31 -0.11
C MET A 168 1.21 17.51 0.27
N ALA A 169 0.24 17.33 1.17
CA ALA A 169 -0.55 18.42 1.73
C ALA A 169 0.35 19.51 2.34
N ASN A 170 -0.20 20.70 2.52
CA ASN A 170 0.56 21.82 3.06
C ASN A 170 1.21 21.46 4.39
N THR A 171 2.50 21.75 4.50
CA THR A 171 3.22 21.64 5.77
C THR A 171 2.63 22.60 6.82
N PRO A 172 2.66 22.26 8.13
CA PRO A 172 2.25 23.17 9.18
C PRO A 172 2.93 24.53 9.11
N PRO A 173 2.32 25.59 9.67
CA PRO A 173 2.84 26.95 9.58
C PRO A 173 4.29 27.09 10.07
N SER A 174 5.04 28.01 9.47
CA SER A 174 6.39 28.35 9.91
C SER A 174 6.42 28.73 11.39
N GLY A 175 7.38 28.19 12.12
CA GLY A 175 7.53 28.38 13.56
C GLY A 175 6.82 27.35 14.42
N THR A 176 6.10 26.40 13.84
CA THR A 176 5.60 25.22 14.55
C THR A 176 6.64 24.10 14.58
N VAL A 177 6.55 23.19 15.56
CA VAL A 177 7.49 22.07 15.73
C VAL A 177 7.52 21.16 14.50
N ALA A 178 6.36 20.92 13.89
CA ALA A 178 6.25 20.02 12.74
C ALA A 178 6.46 20.70 11.37
N HIS A 179 6.84 21.99 11.36
CA HIS A 179 7.15 22.69 10.12
C HIS A 179 8.32 22.01 9.39
N ASN A 180 8.13 21.65 8.12
CA ASN A 180 9.05 20.88 7.32
C ASN A 180 9.33 19.42 7.75
N GLU A 181 8.57 18.88 8.69
CA GLU A 181 8.69 17.48 9.11
C GLU A 181 7.55 16.61 8.57
N ILE A 182 6.40 17.24 8.23
CA ILE A 182 5.22 16.59 7.66
C ILE A 182 4.67 17.41 6.50
N GLY A 183 4.07 16.71 5.53
CA GLY A 183 3.51 17.31 4.31
C GLY A 183 4.55 17.76 3.30
N GLY A 184 4.11 18.29 2.17
CA GLY A 184 4.99 18.74 1.09
C GLY A 184 5.94 17.64 0.62
N HIS A 185 7.19 17.99 0.34
CA HIS A 185 8.21 17.03 -0.12
C HIS A 185 8.87 16.22 1.01
N THR A 186 8.36 16.28 2.24
CA THR A 186 8.68 15.28 3.26
C THR A 186 7.96 13.97 3.01
N PHE A 187 6.80 14.02 2.33
CA PHE A 187 5.86 12.93 2.08
C PHE A 187 5.31 12.26 3.35
N ALA A 188 5.74 12.74 4.52
CA ALA A 188 5.34 12.20 5.80
C ALA A 188 4.00 12.78 6.26
N MET A 189 3.12 11.92 6.76
CA MET A 189 1.86 12.31 7.39
C MET A 189 1.99 12.48 8.90
N THR A 190 3.03 11.89 9.48
CA THR A 190 3.34 11.93 10.92
C THR A 190 4.83 12.11 11.13
N ASN A 191 5.25 12.94 12.07
CA ASN A 191 6.65 13.08 12.45
C ASN A 191 7.06 12.12 13.58
N ALA A 192 8.34 12.16 13.96
CA ALA A 192 8.89 11.31 15.03
C ALA A 192 8.28 11.55 16.41
N ASP A 193 7.71 12.73 16.65
CA ASP A 193 7.02 13.09 17.90
C ASP A 193 5.53 12.70 17.90
N GLY A 194 5.04 12.06 16.82
CA GLY A 194 3.66 11.63 16.68
C GLY A 194 2.70 12.74 16.24
N ILE A 195 3.21 13.89 15.82
CA ILE A 195 2.36 14.99 15.30
C ILE A 195 1.90 14.60 13.89
N GLN A 196 0.59 14.65 13.67
CA GLN A 196 -0.07 14.26 12.43
C GLN A 196 -0.50 15.46 11.60
N ASN A 197 -0.46 15.34 10.26
CA ASN A 197 -0.99 16.35 9.35
C ASN A 197 -2.48 16.15 9.10
N ILE A 198 -3.28 16.30 10.17
CA ILE A 198 -4.72 16.05 10.14
C ILE A 198 -5.50 17.09 9.33
N THR A 199 -4.92 18.27 9.09
CA THR A 199 -5.60 19.37 8.37
C THR A 199 -6.01 18.96 6.93
N THR A 200 -5.37 17.97 6.38
CA THR A 200 -5.75 17.41 5.05
C THR A 200 -7.12 16.70 5.09
N CYS A 201 -7.55 16.23 6.26
CA CYS A 201 -8.79 15.47 6.46
C CYS A 201 -9.99 16.39 6.77
N GLU A 202 -9.73 17.62 7.32
CA GLU A 202 -10.76 18.53 7.86
C GLU A 202 -11.83 18.93 6.84
N GLY A 203 -11.52 18.85 5.52
CA GLY A 203 -12.47 19.18 4.46
C GLY A 203 -13.68 18.23 4.38
N CYS A 204 -13.52 16.99 4.86
CA CYS A 204 -14.55 15.95 4.87
C CYS A 204 -14.81 15.40 6.28
N HIS A 205 -13.79 15.40 7.15
CA HIS A 205 -13.84 14.90 8.53
C HIS A 205 -13.66 16.06 9.51
N ASP A 206 -14.75 16.76 9.79
CA ASP A 206 -14.74 17.95 10.70
C ASP A 206 -14.66 17.52 12.17
N GLY A 207 -13.69 18.09 12.88
CA GLY A 207 -13.53 17.89 14.33
C GLY A 207 -12.67 16.70 14.76
N GLU A 208 -12.07 16.00 13.83
CA GLU A 208 -11.12 14.93 14.14
C GLU A 208 -9.73 15.51 14.46
N ASP A 209 -9.04 14.90 15.40
CA ASP A 209 -7.71 15.31 15.87
C ASP A 209 -6.62 14.23 15.63
N SER A 210 -6.99 13.13 15.00
CA SER A 210 -6.13 11.98 14.68
C SER A 210 -6.55 11.35 13.36
N PHE A 211 -5.66 10.63 12.68
CA PHE A 211 -6.02 9.76 11.53
C PHE A 211 -6.79 8.52 11.94
N ASN A 212 -6.72 8.16 13.21
CA ASN A 212 -7.30 6.94 13.73
C ASN A 212 -8.69 7.24 14.31
N PHE A 213 -9.69 7.26 13.44
CA PHE A 213 -11.08 7.52 13.79
C PHE A 213 -11.71 6.34 14.52
N GLU A 214 -12.71 6.62 15.38
CA GLU A 214 -13.55 5.59 15.96
C GLU A 214 -14.29 4.82 14.85
N ALA A 215 -14.28 3.51 14.93
CA ALA A 215 -14.96 2.65 13.96
C ALA A 215 -16.47 2.77 14.07
N PHE A 216 -17.19 2.52 12.99
CA PHE A 216 -18.65 2.53 13.02
C PHE A 216 -19.26 1.23 13.57
N ARG A 217 -18.48 0.18 13.65
CA ARG A 217 -18.90 -1.17 14.06
C ARG A 217 -17.74 -1.93 14.67
N ASP A 218 -18.08 -2.92 15.47
CA ASP A 218 -17.20 -3.98 15.93
C ASP A 218 -16.97 -4.94 14.76
N TYR A 219 -15.82 -4.84 14.12
CA TYR A 219 -15.46 -5.60 12.93
C TYR A 219 -14.69 -6.89 13.27
N ASP A 220 -14.01 -6.94 14.39
CA ASP A 220 -13.26 -8.10 14.85
C ASP A 220 -14.04 -9.01 15.80
N GLY A 221 -15.18 -8.53 16.34
CA GLY A 221 -16.12 -9.32 17.12
C GLY A 221 -15.71 -9.52 18.56
N ASP A 222 -14.84 -8.67 19.11
CA ASP A 222 -14.42 -8.74 20.50
C ASP A 222 -15.46 -8.19 21.49
N GLY A 223 -16.47 -7.46 20.98
CA GLY A 223 -17.59 -6.88 21.72
C GLY A 223 -17.39 -5.40 22.06
N THR A 224 -16.33 -4.78 21.57
CA THR A 224 -16.04 -3.36 21.72
C THR A 224 -16.06 -2.70 20.33
N ILE A 225 -16.37 -1.42 20.24
CA ILE A 225 -16.11 -0.62 19.04
C ILE A 225 -14.92 0.26 19.38
N GLU A 226 -13.84 0.05 18.69
CA GLU A 226 -12.56 0.73 18.89
C GLU A 226 -12.24 1.66 17.74
N THR A 227 -11.01 2.08 17.61
CA THR A 227 -10.58 2.86 16.45
C THR A 227 -10.39 1.96 15.23
N ASN A 228 -10.45 2.55 14.05
CA ASN A 228 -10.29 1.80 12.79
C ASN A 228 -9.00 0.99 12.72
N ASP A 229 -7.90 1.50 13.26
CA ASP A 229 -6.61 0.78 13.29
C ASP A 229 -6.65 -0.40 14.28
N GLU A 230 -7.34 -0.25 15.41
CA GLU A 230 -7.49 -1.32 16.41
C GLU A 230 -8.37 -2.44 15.90
N GLU A 231 -9.51 -2.13 15.26
CA GLU A 231 -10.38 -3.12 14.59
C GLU A 231 -9.63 -3.92 13.50
N VAL A 232 -8.81 -3.23 12.69
CA VAL A 232 -7.98 -3.90 11.69
C VAL A 232 -6.88 -4.76 12.35
N ALA A 233 -6.29 -4.28 13.45
CA ALA A 233 -5.30 -5.05 14.19
C ALA A 233 -5.91 -6.31 14.82
N GLY A 234 -7.09 -6.21 15.44
CA GLY A 234 -7.83 -7.35 15.99
C GLY A 234 -8.16 -8.40 14.92
N LEU A 235 -8.66 -7.98 13.76
CA LEU A 235 -8.89 -8.89 12.63
C LEU A 235 -7.60 -9.58 12.16
N ARG A 236 -6.49 -8.87 12.13
CA ARG A 236 -5.18 -9.46 11.76
C ARG A 236 -4.71 -10.47 12.79
N GLU A 237 -4.91 -10.21 14.09
CA GLU A 237 -4.59 -11.15 15.16
C GLU A 237 -5.44 -12.42 15.06
N LEU A 238 -6.75 -12.29 14.81
CA LEU A 238 -7.64 -13.43 14.56
C LEU A 238 -7.19 -14.26 13.35
N LEU A 239 -6.75 -13.59 12.28
CA LEU A 239 -6.23 -14.30 11.09
C LEU A 239 -4.90 -15.00 11.39
N VAL A 240 -4.03 -14.46 12.24
CA VAL A 240 -2.82 -15.14 12.73
C VAL A 240 -3.18 -16.40 13.51
N GLU A 241 -4.18 -16.35 14.39
CA GLU A 241 -4.67 -17.50 15.14
C GLU A 241 -5.25 -18.56 14.19
N ALA A 242 -6.07 -18.16 13.22
CA ALA A 242 -6.63 -19.05 12.21
C ALA A 242 -5.53 -19.72 11.34
N LEU A 243 -4.50 -18.98 10.95
CA LEU A 243 -3.33 -19.51 10.25
C LEU A 243 -2.57 -20.52 11.12
N ALA A 244 -2.42 -20.25 12.43
CA ALA A 244 -1.78 -21.18 13.36
C ALA A 244 -2.57 -22.50 13.51
N GLU A 245 -3.90 -22.45 13.54
CA GLU A 245 -4.77 -23.65 13.54
C GLU A 245 -4.56 -24.52 12.28
N ARG A 246 -4.18 -23.89 11.19
CA ARG A 246 -3.87 -24.54 9.90
C ARG A 246 -2.38 -24.89 9.73
N GLY A 247 -1.58 -24.78 10.82
CA GLY A 247 -0.17 -25.16 10.81
C GLY A 247 0.77 -24.13 10.19
N VAL A 248 0.38 -22.86 10.16
CA VAL A 248 1.24 -21.76 9.69
C VAL A 248 1.68 -20.91 10.88
N SER A 249 2.97 -20.68 11.03
CA SER A 249 3.52 -19.73 11.99
C SER A 249 3.85 -18.41 11.29
N VAL A 250 3.38 -17.30 11.85
CA VAL A 250 3.75 -15.95 11.43
C VAL A 250 4.97 -15.49 12.20
N LEU A 251 5.97 -14.98 11.51
CA LEU A 251 7.26 -14.56 12.08
C LEU A 251 7.49 -13.06 11.88
N ASP A 252 8.21 -12.44 12.81
CA ASP A 252 8.60 -11.02 12.74
C ASP A 252 9.79 -10.73 11.80
N HIS A 253 10.37 -11.79 11.21
CA HIS A 253 11.52 -11.71 10.31
C HIS A 253 11.37 -12.66 9.12
N TYR A 254 12.16 -12.44 8.07
CA TYR A 254 12.19 -13.33 6.90
C TYR A 254 12.49 -14.79 7.33
N PRO A 255 11.72 -15.78 6.82
CA PRO A 255 10.79 -15.73 5.69
C PRO A 255 9.36 -15.25 5.99
N TYR A 256 9.06 -14.71 7.14
CA TYR A 256 7.79 -14.18 7.65
C TYR A 256 6.71 -15.23 7.93
N TYR A 257 6.74 -16.37 7.27
CA TYR A 257 5.79 -17.47 7.46
C TYR A 257 6.53 -18.80 7.37
N GLU A 258 6.18 -19.71 8.25
CA GLU A 258 6.62 -21.12 8.20
C GLU A 258 5.39 -22.02 8.20
N ILE A 259 5.38 -23.01 7.26
CA ILE A 259 4.34 -24.02 7.17
C ILE A 259 4.88 -25.30 7.79
N ALA A 260 4.17 -25.85 8.76
CA ALA A 260 4.56 -27.09 9.45
C ALA A 260 4.58 -28.27 8.47
N GLU A 261 5.48 -29.23 8.69
CA GLU A 261 5.57 -30.43 7.87
C GLU A 261 4.25 -31.24 7.94
N GLY A 262 3.73 -31.58 6.76
CA GLY A 262 2.48 -32.33 6.64
C GLY A 262 1.22 -31.47 6.62
N THR A 263 1.34 -30.16 6.69
CA THR A 263 0.20 -29.24 6.49
C THR A 263 -0.35 -29.39 5.07
N GLU A 264 -1.67 -29.50 4.95
CA GLU A 264 -2.36 -29.47 3.68
C GLU A 264 -2.36 -28.04 3.14
N THR A 265 -1.73 -27.85 1.98
CA THR A 265 -1.68 -26.54 1.32
C THR A 265 -2.83 -26.39 0.35
N SER A 266 -3.47 -25.23 0.37
CA SER A 266 -4.63 -24.90 -0.47
C SER A 266 -4.56 -23.46 -0.94
N VAL A 267 -5.41 -23.12 -1.88
CA VAL A 267 -5.64 -21.74 -2.31
C VAL A 267 -6.07 -20.87 -1.12
N ASP A 268 -6.91 -21.41 -0.22
CA ASP A 268 -7.40 -20.69 0.95
C ASP A 268 -6.28 -20.35 1.92
N LEU A 269 -5.37 -21.33 2.16
CA LEU A 269 -4.20 -21.11 3.01
C LEU A 269 -3.28 -20.02 2.45
N TYR A 270 -2.91 -20.13 1.18
CA TYR A 270 -2.00 -19.15 0.57
C TYR A 270 -2.67 -17.80 0.31
N GLY A 271 -3.97 -17.77 0.03
CA GLY A 271 -4.76 -16.55 -0.08
C GLY A 271 -4.82 -15.80 1.25
N ALA A 272 -5.07 -16.50 2.36
CA ALA A 272 -5.05 -15.93 3.70
C ALA A 272 -3.66 -15.39 4.09
N ILE A 273 -2.58 -16.12 3.78
CA ILE A 273 -1.19 -15.65 3.98
C ILE A 273 -0.94 -14.37 3.15
N TRP A 274 -1.37 -14.36 1.89
CA TRP A 274 -1.24 -13.19 1.02
C TRP A 274 -1.93 -11.97 1.62
N ASN A 275 -3.19 -12.08 2.00
CA ASN A 275 -4.00 -10.98 2.50
C ASN A 275 -3.53 -10.49 3.88
N HIS A 276 -3.08 -11.39 4.75
CA HIS A 276 -2.44 -11.00 6.00
C HIS A 276 -1.20 -10.13 5.72
N LYS A 277 -0.35 -10.52 4.78
CA LYS A 277 0.84 -9.72 4.41
C LYS A 277 0.48 -8.43 3.68
N PHE A 278 -0.54 -8.47 2.83
CA PHE A 278 -1.02 -7.33 2.06
C PHE A 278 -1.52 -6.21 2.98
N THR A 279 -2.28 -6.54 4.01
CA THR A 279 -2.85 -5.59 4.97
C THR A 279 -1.88 -5.13 6.07
N GLU A 280 -0.66 -5.68 6.11
CA GLU A 280 0.40 -5.23 7.02
C GLU A 280 0.96 -3.86 6.64
N SER A 281 0.73 -3.40 5.42
CA SER A 281 1.14 -2.08 4.97
C SER A 281 0.58 -0.98 5.86
N GLY A 282 1.42 -0.05 6.28
CA GLY A 282 1.00 1.07 7.11
C GLY A 282 -0.13 1.86 6.47
N GLY A 283 -1.12 2.25 7.27
CA GLY A 283 -2.26 3.04 6.81
C GLY A 283 -3.33 2.24 6.06
N SER A 284 -3.37 0.91 6.17
CA SER A 284 -4.39 0.09 5.50
C SER A 284 -5.83 0.51 5.88
N ALA A 285 -6.06 0.86 7.16
CA ALA A 285 -7.33 1.40 7.62
C ALA A 285 -7.64 2.78 7.02
N VAL A 286 -6.65 3.67 6.95
CA VAL A 286 -6.82 5.04 6.42
C VAL A 286 -7.02 5.01 4.89
N HIS A 287 -6.21 4.22 4.17
CA HIS A 287 -6.31 4.15 2.71
C HIS A 287 -7.66 3.56 2.27
N ASN A 288 -8.10 2.45 2.87
CA ASN A 288 -9.36 1.82 2.53
C ASN A 288 -9.84 0.86 3.61
N LEU A 289 -10.51 1.39 4.65
CA LEU A 289 -11.01 0.58 5.76
C LEU A 289 -11.91 -0.57 5.30
N ARG A 290 -12.90 -0.26 4.46
CA ARG A 290 -13.90 -1.26 4.07
C ARG A 290 -13.31 -2.41 3.28
N TYR A 291 -12.40 -2.11 2.37
CA TYR A 291 -11.68 -3.13 1.61
C TYR A 291 -10.79 -3.98 2.53
N THR A 292 -10.03 -3.33 3.41
CA THR A 292 -9.13 -4.00 4.36
C THR A 292 -9.89 -4.93 5.31
N VAL A 293 -10.95 -4.45 5.94
CA VAL A 293 -11.80 -5.23 6.84
C VAL A 293 -12.43 -6.41 6.11
N ALA A 294 -13.10 -6.17 4.98
CA ALA A 294 -13.75 -7.24 4.21
C ALA A 294 -12.76 -8.29 3.73
N LEU A 295 -11.55 -7.88 3.30
CA LEU A 295 -10.51 -8.79 2.86
C LEU A 295 -10.02 -9.71 3.98
N LEU A 296 -9.83 -9.16 5.20
CA LEU A 296 -9.43 -9.93 6.37
C LEU A 296 -10.55 -10.88 6.83
N GLN A 297 -11.79 -10.41 6.88
CA GLN A 297 -12.95 -11.22 7.25
C GLN A 297 -13.17 -12.35 6.24
N LEU A 298 -13.09 -12.07 4.94
CA LEU A 298 -13.18 -13.08 3.89
C LEU A 298 -12.05 -14.10 4.01
N SER A 299 -10.82 -13.66 4.30
CA SER A 299 -9.67 -14.56 4.48
C SER A 299 -9.88 -15.53 5.64
N TYR A 300 -10.42 -15.03 6.75
CA TYR A 300 -10.77 -15.85 7.91
C TYR A 300 -11.84 -16.88 7.54
N GLU A 301 -12.92 -16.45 6.88
CA GLU A 301 -14.02 -17.32 6.47
C GLU A 301 -13.57 -18.41 5.48
N GLN A 302 -12.80 -18.06 4.45
CA GLN A 302 -12.29 -19.02 3.48
C GLN A 302 -11.33 -20.03 4.12
N LEU A 303 -10.56 -19.60 5.10
CA LEU A 303 -9.62 -20.46 5.79
C LEU A 303 -10.31 -21.43 6.78
N LEU A 304 -11.29 -20.98 7.55
CA LEU A 304 -11.91 -21.77 8.61
C LEU A 304 -13.30 -22.33 8.23
N GLY A 305 -13.96 -21.79 7.20
CA GLY A 305 -15.29 -22.20 6.75
C GLY A 305 -16.43 -21.56 7.51
N GLU A 306 -16.17 -20.57 8.36
CA GLU A 306 -17.14 -19.82 9.12
C GLU A 306 -16.71 -18.35 9.26
N PRO A 307 -17.66 -17.39 9.30
CA PRO A 307 -17.31 -15.98 9.42
C PRO A 307 -16.68 -15.66 10.78
N VAL A 308 -16.06 -14.49 10.90
CA VAL A 308 -15.51 -13.98 12.17
C VAL A 308 -16.64 -13.94 13.22
N PRO A 309 -16.46 -14.62 14.37
CA PRO A 309 -17.52 -14.73 15.37
C PRO A 309 -17.90 -13.37 15.97
N ASN A 310 -19.19 -13.10 16.12
CA ASN A 310 -19.79 -11.89 16.69
C ASN A 310 -19.50 -10.57 15.96
N ALA A 311 -18.67 -10.58 14.94
CA ALA A 311 -18.27 -9.39 14.20
C ALA A 311 -19.41 -8.84 13.32
N TYR A 312 -19.36 -7.53 13.07
CA TYR A 312 -20.11 -6.95 11.97
C TYR A 312 -19.40 -7.26 10.64
N ILE A 313 -20.02 -8.10 9.83
CA ILE A 313 -19.41 -8.55 8.55
C ILE A 313 -19.67 -7.52 7.44
N LEU A 314 -18.61 -7.10 6.78
CA LEU A 314 -18.66 -6.36 5.52
C LEU A 314 -18.74 -7.37 4.37
N GLU A 315 -19.96 -7.57 3.86
CA GLU A 315 -20.20 -8.59 2.84
C GLU A 315 -19.46 -8.27 1.52
N ALA A 316 -18.66 -9.22 1.06
CA ALA A 316 -18.21 -9.31 -0.32
C ALA A 316 -19.33 -9.92 -1.18
N SER A 317 -19.49 -9.49 -2.41
CA SER A 317 -20.54 -9.97 -3.31
C SER A 317 -19.97 -10.86 -4.42
N ILE A 318 -20.74 -11.85 -4.85
CA ILE A 318 -20.40 -12.62 -6.05
C ILE A 318 -20.59 -11.70 -7.26
N PRO A 319 -19.61 -11.56 -8.16
CA PRO A 319 -19.78 -10.76 -9.36
C PRO A 319 -21.01 -11.21 -10.13
N VAL A 320 -21.86 -10.26 -10.49
CA VAL A 320 -22.96 -10.54 -11.41
C VAL A 320 -22.30 -10.82 -12.77
N ALA A 321 -22.39 -12.07 -13.24
CA ALA A 321 -21.91 -12.42 -14.56
C ALA A 321 -22.52 -11.44 -15.57
N GLU A 322 -21.71 -10.69 -16.27
CA GLU A 322 -22.19 -9.88 -17.38
C GLU A 322 -22.95 -10.82 -18.33
N GLU A 323 -24.25 -10.61 -18.50
CA GLU A 323 -25.00 -11.28 -19.54
C GLU A 323 -24.34 -10.85 -20.85
N THR A 324 -23.49 -11.72 -21.40
CA THR A 324 -22.97 -11.55 -22.75
C THR A 324 -24.18 -11.55 -23.67
N GLY A 325 -24.68 -10.34 -23.96
CA GLY A 325 -25.76 -10.11 -24.91
C GLY A 325 -25.39 -10.73 -26.25
N GLY A 326 -26.18 -11.73 -26.66
CA GLY A 326 -26.07 -12.43 -27.92
C GLY A 326 -26.43 -11.58 -29.11
#